data_86078a5f16c6639d9079e0bf2e3021e0
#
_entry.id   86078a5f16c6639d9079e0bf2e3021e0
#
_cell.length_a   1.000
_cell.length_b   1.000
_cell.length_c   1.000
_cell.angle_alpha   90.00
_cell.angle_beta   90.00
_cell.angle_gamma   90.00
#
_symmetry.space_group_name_H-M   'P 1'
#
loop_
_entity.id
_entity.type
_entity.pdbx_description
1 polymer ?
#
loop_
_entity_poly.entity_id
_entity_poly.type
_entity_poly.pdbx_seq_one_letter_code
_entity_poly.pdbx_strand_id
1 'polypeptide(L)'
;MNSIYDTPEYKERWAMYQSALDAGIPIVSTETCAIICAMLLVWGNTAEFTHNHRLVCELQYAQKRFGIEGGSVPNDRKFLTAFNYYTDLLTLNQQREDRVPDHIDQMFQERYGFHFNRD
;
A
#
# COMPACT_ATOMS: atom_id res chain seq x y z
N MET A 1 14.80 -12.41 -16.64
CA MET A 1 14.22 -12.40 -15.28
C MET A 1 12.80 -11.86 -15.33
N ASN A 2 11.86 -12.63 -14.86
CA ASN A 2 10.46 -12.22 -14.92
C ASN A 2 10.12 -11.28 -13.77
N SER A 3 9.61 -10.10 -14.10
CA SER A 3 9.10 -9.21 -13.07
C SER A 3 7.71 -9.67 -12.66
N ILE A 4 7.26 -9.23 -11.48
CA ILE A 4 5.92 -9.52 -10.99
C ILE A 4 4.85 -9.03 -11.99
N TYR A 5 5.14 -7.94 -12.70
CA TYR A 5 4.23 -7.32 -13.67
C TYR A 5 4.00 -8.19 -14.92
N ASP A 6 4.87 -9.17 -15.16
CA ASP A 6 4.77 -10.07 -16.31
C ASP A 6 4.04 -11.36 -15.98
N THR A 7 3.65 -11.57 -14.73
CA THR A 7 2.97 -12.79 -14.31
C THR A 7 1.48 -12.75 -14.64
N PRO A 8 0.87 -13.89 -15.02
CA PRO A 8 -0.57 -13.95 -15.24
C PRO A 8 -1.38 -13.54 -14.01
N GLU A 9 -0.91 -13.92 -12.82
CA GLU A 9 -1.57 -13.60 -11.55
C GLU A 9 -1.67 -12.09 -11.34
N TYR A 10 -0.60 -11.36 -11.63
CA TYR A 10 -0.62 -9.90 -11.54
C TYR A 10 -1.58 -9.29 -12.56
N LYS A 11 -1.48 -9.73 -13.81
CA LYS A 11 -2.30 -9.17 -14.90
C LYS A 11 -3.78 -9.36 -14.65
N GLU A 12 -4.17 -10.55 -14.20
CA GLU A 12 -5.56 -10.88 -13.89
C GLU A 12 -6.07 -10.03 -12.72
N ARG A 13 -5.29 -9.93 -11.65
CA ARG A 13 -5.67 -9.14 -10.48
C ARG A 13 -5.72 -7.65 -10.80
N TRP A 14 -4.73 -7.15 -11.54
CA TRP A 14 -4.68 -5.75 -11.91
C TRP A 14 -5.87 -5.33 -12.79
N ALA A 15 -6.33 -6.21 -13.68
CA ALA A 15 -7.49 -5.93 -14.53
C ALA A 15 -8.73 -5.59 -13.69
N MET A 16 -8.91 -6.26 -12.55
CA MET A 16 -10.00 -5.98 -11.63
C MET A 16 -9.88 -4.58 -11.01
N TYR A 17 -8.69 -4.22 -10.56
CA TYR A 17 -8.46 -2.89 -9.99
C TYR A 17 -8.59 -1.78 -11.03
N GLN A 18 -8.10 -2.03 -12.24
CA GLN A 18 -8.23 -1.07 -13.34
C GLN A 18 -9.69 -0.84 -13.70
N SER A 19 -10.50 -1.91 -13.74
CA SER A 19 -11.93 -1.78 -14.00
C SER A 19 -12.63 -0.93 -12.95
N ALA A 20 -12.24 -1.10 -11.68
CA ALA A 20 -12.80 -0.29 -10.60
C ALA A 20 -12.41 1.18 -10.73
N LEU A 21 -11.16 1.45 -11.12
CA LEU A 21 -10.71 2.83 -11.38
C LEU A 21 -11.52 3.47 -12.50
N ASP A 22 -11.70 2.75 -13.61
CA ASP A 22 -12.43 3.25 -14.77
C ASP A 22 -13.90 3.53 -14.44
N ALA A 23 -14.48 2.70 -13.55
CA ALA A 23 -15.88 2.84 -13.14
C ALA A 23 -16.08 3.79 -11.97
N GLY A 24 -15.00 4.28 -11.36
CA GLY A 24 -15.08 5.13 -10.17
C GLY A 24 -15.57 4.41 -8.92
N ILE A 25 -15.37 3.09 -8.84
CA ILE A 25 -15.81 2.27 -7.71
C ILE A 25 -14.69 2.14 -6.68
N PRO A 26 -14.91 2.57 -5.42
CA PRO A 26 -13.86 2.50 -4.39
C PRO A 26 -13.79 1.10 -3.76
N ILE A 27 -13.01 0.20 -4.37
CA ILE A 27 -12.87 -1.18 -3.88
C ILE A 27 -11.81 -1.32 -2.76
N VAL A 28 -10.99 -0.31 -2.56
CA VAL A 28 -10.06 -0.23 -1.43
C VAL A 28 -10.33 1.07 -0.70
N SER A 29 -10.50 1.02 0.61
CA SER A 29 -10.84 2.22 1.38
C SER A 29 -9.73 3.26 1.32
N THR A 30 -10.10 4.53 1.46
CA THR A 30 -9.14 5.64 1.52
C THR A 30 -8.11 5.40 2.62
N GLU A 31 -8.55 4.96 3.79
CA GLU A 31 -7.65 4.69 4.92
C GLU A 31 -6.65 3.57 4.58
N THR A 32 -7.11 2.46 4.01
CA THR A 32 -6.22 1.38 3.60
C THR A 32 -5.20 1.86 2.58
N CYS A 33 -5.64 2.62 1.58
CA CYS A 33 -4.73 3.21 0.59
C CYS A 33 -3.66 4.07 1.26
N ALA A 34 -4.05 4.89 2.24
CA ALA A 34 -3.11 5.75 2.96
C ALA A 34 -2.10 4.93 3.76
N ILE A 35 -2.55 3.87 4.43
CA ILE A 35 -1.68 3.00 5.23
C ILE A 35 -0.64 2.32 4.34
N ILE A 36 -1.06 1.71 3.23
CA ILE A 36 -0.12 0.99 2.37
C ILE A 36 0.87 1.93 1.69
N CYS A 37 0.44 3.14 1.33
CA CYS A 37 1.35 4.15 0.79
C CYS A 37 2.36 4.63 1.85
N ALA A 38 1.91 4.85 3.08
CA ALA A 38 2.79 5.22 4.19
C ALA A 38 3.78 4.10 4.51
N MET A 39 3.33 2.84 4.49
CA MET A 39 4.20 1.68 4.69
C MET A 39 5.26 1.59 3.59
N LEU A 40 4.89 1.85 2.34
CA LEU A 40 5.86 1.88 1.24
C LEU A 40 6.92 2.94 1.49
N LEU A 41 6.53 4.12 1.96
CA LEU A 41 7.47 5.21 2.21
C LEU A 41 8.44 4.88 3.34
N VAL A 42 7.97 4.29 4.43
CA VAL A 42 8.78 4.05 5.64
C VAL A 42 9.48 2.69 5.62
N TRP A 43 8.83 1.67 5.10
CA TRP A 43 9.31 0.27 5.15
C TRP A 43 9.44 -0.37 3.76
N GLY A 44 9.46 0.43 2.70
CA GLY A 44 9.31 -0.07 1.32
C GLY A 44 10.50 -0.82 0.75
N ASN A 45 11.58 -1.01 1.51
CA ASN A 45 12.75 -1.77 1.04
C ASN A 45 12.63 -3.28 1.31
N THR A 46 11.45 -3.75 1.68
CA THR A 46 11.22 -5.18 1.91
C THR A 46 10.76 -5.86 0.63
N ALA A 47 11.07 -7.16 0.52
CA ALA A 47 10.73 -7.95 -0.67
C ALA A 47 9.23 -8.04 -0.90
N GLU A 48 8.44 -8.01 0.17
CA GLU A 48 6.99 -8.13 0.10
C GLU A 48 6.35 -7.04 -0.76
N PHE A 49 6.93 -5.83 -0.78
CA PHE A 49 6.42 -4.74 -1.61
C PHE A 49 6.65 -4.95 -3.10
N THR A 50 7.48 -5.89 -3.49
CA THR A 50 7.76 -6.17 -4.89
C THR A 50 7.29 -7.56 -5.33
N HIS A 51 6.96 -8.45 -4.39
CA HIS A 51 6.64 -9.85 -4.70
C HIS A 51 5.22 -10.26 -4.31
N ASN A 52 4.51 -9.46 -3.52
CA ASN A 52 3.13 -9.76 -3.16
C ASN A 52 2.18 -9.16 -4.21
N HIS A 53 1.53 -10.02 -5.00
CA HIS A 53 0.68 -9.57 -6.11
C HIS A 53 -0.45 -8.65 -5.67
N ARG A 54 -1.12 -8.99 -4.57
CA ARG A 54 -2.23 -8.17 -4.07
C ARG A 54 -1.74 -6.80 -3.59
N LEU A 55 -0.65 -6.78 -2.81
CA LEU A 55 -0.11 -5.53 -2.30
C LEU A 55 0.35 -4.61 -3.42
N VAL A 56 1.06 -5.17 -4.41
CA VAL A 56 1.52 -4.41 -5.58
C VAL A 56 0.34 -3.80 -6.34
N CYS A 57 -0.71 -4.58 -6.56
CA CYS A 57 -1.92 -4.08 -7.23
C CYS A 57 -2.61 -2.98 -6.42
N GLU A 58 -2.73 -3.16 -5.11
CA GLU A 58 -3.40 -2.16 -4.27
C GLU A 58 -2.58 -0.87 -4.15
N LEU A 59 -1.26 -0.97 -4.11
CA LEU A 59 -0.39 0.20 -4.14
C LEU A 59 -0.55 0.97 -5.45
N GLN A 60 -0.54 0.27 -6.56
CA GLN A 60 -0.72 0.90 -7.87
C GLN A 60 -2.11 1.54 -7.99
N TYR A 61 -3.14 0.84 -7.51
CA TYR A 61 -4.50 1.37 -7.45
C TYR A 61 -4.55 2.68 -6.65
N ALA A 62 -3.94 2.67 -5.46
CA ALA A 62 -3.93 3.85 -4.59
C ALA A 62 -3.21 5.03 -5.25
N GLN A 63 -2.07 4.77 -5.88
CA GLN A 63 -1.29 5.80 -6.55
C GLN A 63 -2.06 6.43 -7.71
N LYS A 64 -2.75 5.62 -8.49
CA LYS A 64 -3.55 6.12 -9.62
C LYS A 64 -4.80 6.86 -9.14
N ARG A 65 -5.49 6.29 -8.14
CA ARG A 65 -6.74 6.88 -7.63
C ARG A 65 -6.51 8.26 -7.00
N PHE A 66 -5.41 8.42 -6.26
CA PHE A 66 -5.14 9.66 -5.52
C PHE A 66 -4.12 10.57 -6.19
N GLY A 67 -3.62 10.19 -7.36
CA GLY A 67 -2.77 11.05 -8.16
C GLY A 67 -1.37 11.28 -7.60
N ILE A 68 -0.80 10.28 -6.93
CA ILE A 68 0.54 10.41 -6.32
C ILE A 68 1.65 9.81 -7.17
N GLU A 69 1.39 9.57 -8.44
CA GLU A 69 2.40 9.09 -9.37
C GLU A 69 3.41 10.19 -9.67
N GLY A 70 4.68 9.81 -9.78
CA GLY A 70 5.73 10.74 -10.18
C GLY A 70 6.02 11.85 -9.17
N GLY A 71 5.68 11.65 -7.90
CA GLY A 71 5.94 12.63 -6.85
C GLY A 71 4.89 13.73 -6.73
N SER A 72 3.75 13.57 -7.39
CA SER A 72 2.64 14.52 -7.27
C SER A 72 2.06 14.53 -5.86
N VAL A 73 1.56 15.69 -5.42
CA VAL A 73 0.86 15.81 -4.14
C VAL A 73 -0.61 15.45 -4.36
N PRO A 74 -1.18 14.53 -3.54
CA PRO A 74 -2.58 14.18 -3.69
C PRO A 74 -3.51 15.35 -3.39
N ASN A 75 -4.61 15.45 -4.12
CA ASN A 75 -5.62 16.49 -3.90
C ASN A 75 -6.71 16.07 -2.90
N ASP A 76 -6.79 14.80 -2.58
CA ASP A 76 -7.81 14.28 -1.67
C ASP A 76 -7.42 14.56 -0.22
N ARG A 77 -8.22 15.39 0.47
CA ARG A 77 -7.90 15.81 1.83
C ARG A 77 -7.98 14.65 2.82
N LYS A 78 -8.94 13.74 2.66
CA LYS A 78 -9.08 12.59 3.56
C LYS A 78 -7.88 11.66 3.42
N PHE A 79 -7.45 11.41 2.18
CA PHE A 79 -6.26 10.61 1.94
C PHE A 79 -5.03 11.27 2.53
N LEU A 80 -4.84 12.55 2.26
CA LEU A 80 -3.65 13.27 2.73
C LEU A 80 -3.56 13.32 4.25
N THR A 81 -4.69 13.56 4.93
CA THR A 81 -4.73 13.56 6.39
C THR A 81 -4.35 12.20 6.96
N ALA A 82 -4.92 11.13 6.43
CA ALA A 82 -4.61 9.77 6.87
C ALA A 82 -3.17 9.39 6.53
N PHE A 83 -2.71 9.72 5.33
CA PHE A 83 -1.34 9.44 4.90
C PHE A 83 -0.32 10.10 5.83
N ASN A 84 -0.51 11.38 6.16
CA ASN A 84 0.39 12.09 7.06
C ASN A 84 0.38 11.49 8.46
N TYR A 85 -0.81 11.14 8.95
CA TYR A 85 -0.95 10.51 10.27
C TYR A 85 -0.17 9.18 10.34
N TYR A 86 -0.38 8.31 9.36
CA TYR A 86 0.27 7.00 9.36
C TYR A 86 1.77 7.10 9.08
N THR A 87 2.19 8.04 8.23
CA THR A 87 3.62 8.26 7.99
C THR A 87 4.32 8.67 9.28
N ASP A 88 3.75 9.60 10.04
CA ASP A 88 4.31 10.03 11.32
C ASP A 88 4.35 8.89 12.34
N LEU A 89 3.26 8.15 12.45
CA LEU A 89 3.16 7.01 13.37
C LEU A 89 4.19 5.94 13.05
N LEU A 90 4.31 5.57 11.77
CA LEU A 90 5.24 4.53 11.34
C LEU A 90 6.68 4.96 11.50
N THR A 91 6.99 6.22 11.18
CA THR A 91 8.33 6.76 11.34
C THR A 91 8.75 6.76 12.81
N LEU A 92 7.86 7.22 13.68
CA LEU A 92 8.13 7.27 15.11
C LEU A 92 8.35 5.87 15.68
N ASN A 93 7.51 4.91 15.29
CA ASN A 93 7.64 3.53 15.75
C ASN A 93 8.93 2.87 15.24
N GLN A 94 9.31 3.17 14.00
CA GLN A 94 10.56 2.67 13.43
C GLN A 94 11.76 3.20 14.21
N GLN A 95 11.75 4.47 14.55
CA GLN A 95 12.85 5.11 15.28
C GLN A 95 12.96 4.60 16.72
N ARG A 96 11.82 4.35 17.39
CA ARG A 96 11.80 3.97 18.80
C ARG A 96 11.97 2.48 19.02
N GLU A 97 11.34 1.66 18.22
CA GLU A 97 11.21 0.22 18.47
C GLU A 97 11.69 -0.65 17.30
N ASP A 98 11.98 -0.03 16.15
CA ASP A 98 12.34 -0.71 14.91
C ASP A 98 11.31 -1.78 14.54
N ARG A 99 10.02 -1.45 14.70
CA ARG A 99 8.94 -2.36 14.37
C ARG A 99 7.70 -1.58 13.95
N VAL A 100 6.79 -2.28 13.28
CA VAL A 100 5.50 -1.76 12.85
C VAL A 100 4.51 -1.87 14.02
N PRO A 101 3.64 -0.88 14.24
CA PRO A 101 2.58 -1.02 15.24
C PRO A 101 1.78 -2.30 15.02
N ASP A 102 1.44 -2.99 16.11
CA ASP A 102 0.83 -4.32 16.05
C ASP A 102 -0.45 -4.36 15.22
N HIS A 103 -1.30 -3.35 15.34
CA HIS A 103 -2.56 -3.32 14.60
C HIS A 103 -2.36 -3.17 13.09
N ILE A 104 -1.30 -2.48 12.67
CA ILE A 104 -0.96 -2.33 11.25
C ILE A 104 -0.34 -3.62 10.73
N ASP A 105 0.56 -4.23 11.50
CA ASP A 105 1.16 -5.52 11.15
C ASP A 105 0.09 -6.59 10.99
N GLN A 106 -0.89 -6.62 11.90
CA GLN A 106 -2.02 -7.55 11.81
C GLN A 106 -2.86 -7.30 10.57
N MET A 107 -3.11 -6.06 10.21
CA MET A 107 -3.83 -5.71 8.98
C MET A 107 -3.11 -6.27 7.76
N PHE A 108 -1.79 -6.14 7.70
CA PHE A 108 -1.00 -6.66 6.59
C PHE A 108 -1.06 -8.18 6.54
N GLN A 109 -1.00 -8.86 7.70
CA GLN A 109 -1.12 -10.30 7.74
C GLN A 109 -2.49 -10.77 7.22
N GLU A 110 -3.55 -10.16 7.71
CA GLU A 110 -4.91 -10.54 7.31
C GLU A 110 -5.19 -10.26 5.83
N ARG A 111 -4.64 -9.16 5.32
CA ARG A 111 -4.93 -8.71 3.97
C ARG A 111 -3.98 -9.30 2.92
N TYR A 112 -2.70 -9.42 3.24
CA TYR A 112 -1.66 -9.81 2.27
C TYR A 112 -0.94 -11.11 2.65
N GLY A 113 -1.16 -11.62 3.85
CA GLY A 113 -0.64 -12.92 4.26
C GLY A 113 0.80 -12.91 4.77
N PHE A 114 1.34 -11.77 5.18
CA PHE A 114 2.68 -11.73 5.75
C PHE A 114 2.78 -10.74 6.91
N HIS A 115 3.81 -10.90 7.73
CA HIS A 115 4.13 -10.01 8.86
C HIS A 115 5.39 -9.21 8.61
N PHE A 116 5.40 -7.95 9.03
CA PHE A 116 6.63 -7.16 9.09
C PHE A 116 7.40 -7.44 10.37
N ASN A 117 6.70 -7.60 11.49
CA ASN A 117 7.33 -7.83 12.77
C ASN A 117 7.70 -9.31 12.90
N ARG A 118 8.93 -9.55 13.33
CA ARG A 118 9.43 -10.89 13.60
C ARG A 118 9.69 -11.01 15.10
N ASP A 119 8.99 -11.91 15.73
CA ASP A 119 9.16 -12.20 17.16
C ASP A 119 9.70 -13.58 17.36
#